data_58e7a7fb8b16a998ac575fc6d01a5b39
#
_entry.id   58e7a7fb8b16a998ac575fc6d01a5b39
#
_cell.length_a   1.000
_cell.length_b   1.000
_cell.length_c   1.000
_cell.angle_alpha   90.00
_cell.angle_beta   90.00
_cell.angle_gamma   90.00
#
_symmetry.space_group_name_H-M   'P 1'
#
loop_
_entity.id
_entity.type
_entity.pdbx_description
1 polymer ?
#
loop_
_entity_poly.entity_id
_entity_poly.type
_entity_poly.pdbx_seq_one_letter_code
_entity_poly.pdbx_strand_id
1 'polypeptide(L)'
;PDAKVYDYRHQHHKCHAATAYYNSGFGEAIAIVVDANGSKTNQGIEIETVYHLPSWKVLHKKYFSQDDIGIGKKFQQTCVNYGFDEEDAGKVMGMAAYGKPEAFYLQKLWEERALYLAKFSNGKPIVLSGGCFLNCVVNYKLRKELDVPIHAEPIAHDGGTSIGAAYLAYAENS
;
A
#
# COMPACT_ATOMS: atom_id res chain seq x y z
N PRO A 1 -0.43 -37.87 3.38
CA PRO A 1 -1.45 -36.89 3.70
C PRO A 1 -1.41 -35.82 2.62
N ASP A 2 -2.57 -35.57 2.00
CA ASP A 2 -2.70 -34.54 0.96
C ASP A 2 -2.41 -33.18 1.61
N ALA A 3 -1.51 -32.40 0.99
CA ALA A 3 -1.18 -31.07 1.47
C ALA A 3 -2.39 -30.16 1.31
N LYS A 4 -2.76 -29.43 2.38
CA LYS A 4 -3.82 -28.43 2.32
C LYS A 4 -3.33 -27.25 1.49
N VAL A 5 -4.03 -26.91 0.41
CA VAL A 5 -3.72 -25.79 -0.47
C VAL A 5 -4.58 -24.59 -0.09
N TYR A 6 -3.96 -23.43 0.11
CA TYR A 6 -4.62 -22.16 0.38
C TYR A 6 -4.46 -21.25 -0.84
N ASP A 7 -5.56 -20.67 -1.33
CA ASP A 7 -5.57 -19.79 -2.49
C ASP A 7 -5.92 -18.35 -2.10
N TYR A 8 -4.93 -17.47 -2.11
CA TYR A 8 -5.07 -16.04 -1.83
C TYR A 8 -4.91 -15.15 -3.08
N ARG A 9 -4.94 -15.71 -4.31
CA ARG A 9 -4.74 -14.96 -5.56
C ARG A 9 -5.69 -13.77 -5.73
N HIS A 10 -6.86 -13.82 -5.11
CA HIS A 10 -7.86 -12.75 -5.17
C HIS A 10 -7.90 -11.86 -3.91
N GLN A 11 -6.87 -11.95 -3.07
CA GLN A 11 -6.77 -11.22 -1.81
C GLN A 11 -5.47 -10.42 -1.71
N HIS A 12 -5.02 -9.84 -2.83
CA HIS A 12 -3.72 -9.18 -2.96
C HIS A 12 -3.49 -8.13 -1.86
N HIS A 13 -4.40 -7.15 -1.71
CA HIS A 13 -4.29 -6.14 -0.66
C HIS A 13 -4.38 -6.72 0.75
N LYS A 14 -5.12 -7.81 0.95
CA LYS A 14 -5.17 -8.49 2.25
C LYS A 14 -3.84 -9.15 2.58
N CYS A 15 -3.14 -9.72 1.59
CA CYS A 15 -1.79 -10.27 1.78
C CYS A 15 -0.79 -9.17 2.13
N HIS A 16 -0.80 -8.04 1.43
CA HIS A 16 0.01 -6.87 1.80
C HIS A 16 -0.24 -6.42 3.24
N ALA A 17 -1.51 -6.28 3.62
CA ALA A 17 -1.89 -5.88 4.97
C ALA A 17 -1.43 -6.90 6.03
N ALA A 18 -1.54 -8.19 5.73
CA ALA A 18 -1.08 -9.26 6.63
C ALA A 18 0.42 -9.21 6.86
N THR A 19 1.23 -9.05 5.79
CA THR A 19 2.67 -8.91 5.92
C THR A 19 3.02 -7.78 6.88
N ALA A 20 2.51 -6.58 6.61
CA ALA A 20 2.81 -5.41 7.44
C ALA A 20 2.29 -5.55 8.88
N TYR A 21 1.11 -6.12 9.06
CA TYR A 21 0.51 -6.28 10.38
C TYR A 21 1.29 -7.24 11.26
N TYR A 22 1.56 -8.45 10.77
CA TYR A 22 2.25 -9.46 11.57
C TYR A 22 3.72 -9.09 11.80
N ASN A 23 4.38 -8.44 10.84
CA ASN A 23 5.75 -7.95 11.03
C ASN A 23 5.83 -6.76 11.99
N SER A 24 4.78 -5.95 12.14
CA SER A 24 4.77 -4.79 13.03
C SER A 24 4.81 -5.13 14.52
N GLY A 25 4.29 -6.28 14.90
CA GLY A 25 4.09 -6.69 16.29
C GLY A 25 2.96 -5.94 16.99
N PHE A 26 2.15 -5.13 16.30
CA PHE A 26 1.00 -4.42 16.90
C PHE A 26 -0.16 -5.37 17.17
N GLY A 27 -0.77 -5.28 18.35
CA GLY A 27 -1.98 -6.06 18.69
C GLY A 27 -3.24 -5.55 17.97
N GLU A 28 -3.32 -4.24 17.70
CA GLU A 28 -4.37 -3.59 16.92
C GLU A 28 -3.73 -2.54 16.01
N ALA A 29 -4.16 -2.45 14.76
CA ALA A 29 -3.65 -1.46 13.83
C ALA A 29 -4.65 -1.13 12.71
N ILE A 30 -4.40 -0.03 12.01
CA ILE A 30 -5.03 0.28 10.74
C ILE A 30 -4.01 -0.01 9.64
N ALA A 31 -4.32 -0.97 8.78
CA ALA A 31 -3.50 -1.26 7.61
C ALA A 31 -3.95 -0.39 6.43
N ILE A 32 -3.02 0.37 5.88
CA ILE A 32 -3.21 1.16 4.67
C ILE A 32 -2.41 0.50 3.56
N VAL A 33 -3.10 0.02 2.53
CA VAL A 33 -2.49 -0.62 1.36
C VAL A 33 -2.78 0.22 0.13
N VAL A 34 -1.73 0.64 -0.56
CA VAL A 34 -1.84 1.40 -1.83
C VAL A 34 -0.89 0.82 -2.85
N ASP A 35 -1.45 0.42 -3.98
CA ASP A 35 -0.70 -0.23 -5.04
C ASP A 35 -1.13 0.25 -6.43
N ALA A 36 -0.33 -0.07 -7.45
CA ALA A 36 -0.67 0.21 -8.84
C ALA A 36 -1.71 -0.80 -9.39
N ASN A 37 -1.62 -2.05 -8.97
CA ASN A 37 -2.45 -3.16 -9.44
C ASN A 37 -2.71 -4.18 -8.33
N GLY A 38 -3.82 -4.05 -7.64
CA GLY A 38 -4.30 -5.08 -6.71
C GLY A 38 -5.12 -6.17 -7.41
N SER A 39 -5.94 -6.90 -6.65
CA SER A 39 -6.82 -7.94 -7.19
C SER A 39 -7.83 -7.36 -8.18
N LYS A 40 -8.02 -8.07 -9.29
CA LYS A 40 -9.13 -7.81 -10.20
C LYS A 40 -10.42 -8.41 -9.63
N THR A 41 -11.43 -7.58 -9.45
CA THR A 41 -12.74 -7.95 -8.93
C THR A 41 -13.84 -7.59 -9.94
N ASN A 42 -15.09 -7.92 -9.64
CA ASN A 42 -16.24 -7.46 -10.44
C ASN A 42 -16.46 -5.93 -10.37
N GLN A 43 -15.86 -5.24 -9.38
CA GLN A 43 -15.92 -3.78 -9.22
C GLN A 43 -14.74 -3.05 -9.88
N GLY A 44 -13.72 -3.78 -10.34
CA GLY A 44 -12.51 -3.24 -10.94
C GLY A 44 -11.23 -3.79 -10.31
N ILE A 45 -10.11 -3.13 -10.60
CA ILE A 45 -8.80 -3.44 -10.01
C ILE A 45 -8.65 -2.63 -8.73
N GLU A 46 -8.35 -3.29 -7.62
CA GLU A 46 -8.08 -2.61 -6.34
C GLU A 46 -6.84 -1.74 -6.45
N ILE A 47 -6.92 -0.50 -5.97
CA ILE A 47 -5.78 0.44 -5.93
C ILE A 47 -5.50 0.97 -4.53
N GLU A 48 -6.51 1.02 -3.66
CA GLU A 48 -6.36 1.41 -2.26
C GLU A 48 -7.30 0.58 -1.39
N THR A 49 -6.82 0.13 -0.24
CA THR A 49 -7.65 -0.50 0.79
C THR A 49 -7.15 -0.14 2.18
N VAL A 50 -8.07 0.18 3.08
CA VAL A 50 -7.79 0.40 4.49
C VAL A 50 -8.55 -0.65 5.30
N TYR A 51 -7.82 -1.39 6.13
CA TYR A 51 -8.36 -2.41 7.03
C TYR A 51 -8.21 -1.99 8.49
N HIS A 52 -9.17 -2.37 9.31
CA HIS A 52 -9.01 -2.43 10.76
C HIS A 52 -8.59 -3.85 11.16
N LEU A 53 -7.48 -3.97 11.86
CA LEU A 53 -6.90 -5.23 12.30
C LEU A 53 -6.94 -5.36 13.83
N PRO A 54 -7.20 -6.55 14.39
CA PRO A 54 -7.26 -7.86 13.72
C PRO A 54 -8.60 -8.23 13.10
N SER A 55 -9.63 -7.36 13.13
CA SER A 55 -10.99 -7.71 12.69
C SER A 55 -11.15 -7.88 11.17
N TRP A 56 -10.17 -7.46 10.37
CA TRP A 56 -10.20 -7.44 8.90
C TRP A 56 -11.35 -6.62 8.30
N LYS A 57 -11.98 -5.76 9.12
CA LYS A 57 -13.03 -4.87 8.63
C LYS A 57 -12.44 -3.88 7.63
N VAL A 58 -13.04 -3.82 6.44
CA VAL A 58 -12.69 -2.82 5.42
C VAL A 58 -13.29 -1.47 5.83
N LEU A 59 -12.45 -0.46 6.02
CA LEU A 59 -12.83 0.91 6.34
C LEU A 59 -12.91 1.80 5.10
N HIS A 60 -12.07 1.51 4.11
CA HIS A 60 -12.02 2.21 2.84
C HIS A 60 -11.55 1.24 1.75
N LYS A 61 -12.12 1.37 0.56
CA LYS A 61 -11.66 0.66 -0.63
C LYS A 61 -11.90 1.51 -1.86
N LYS A 62 -10.92 1.51 -2.77
CA LYS A 62 -10.99 2.22 -4.03
C LYS A 62 -10.52 1.32 -5.15
N TYR A 63 -11.19 1.44 -6.28
CA TYR A 63 -10.88 0.71 -7.50
C TYR A 63 -10.40 1.67 -8.59
N PHE A 64 -9.61 1.15 -9.51
CA PHE A 64 -9.23 1.85 -10.73
C PHE A 64 -10.47 2.27 -11.52
N SER A 65 -10.46 3.50 -12.04
CA SER A 65 -11.44 4.01 -12.99
C SER A 65 -10.73 4.86 -14.06
N GLN A 66 -11.44 5.19 -15.14
CA GLN A 66 -10.89 6.07 -16.18
C GLN A 66 -10.63 7.49 -15.65
N ASP A 67 -11.45 7.96 -14.69
CA ASP A 67 -11.32 9.29 -14.09
C ASP A 67 -10.25 9.34 -13.00
N ASP A 68 -9.95 8.19 -12.37
CA ASP A 68 -8.88 8.09 -11.37
C ASP A 68 -8.18 6.73 -11.43
N ILE A 69 -7.03 6.76 -12.07
CA ILE A 69 -6.19 5.58 -12.28
C ILE A 69 -5.38 5.17 -11.05
N GLY A 70 -5.46 5.94 -9.96
CA GLY A 70 -4.70 5.70 -8.74
C GLY A 70 -3.27 6.23 -8.79
N ILE A 71 -2.69 6.42 -7.60
CA ILE A 71 -1.37 7.06 -7.45
C ILE A 71 -0.24 6.20 -8.04
N GLY A 72 -0.28 4.88 -7.86
CA GLY A 72 0.74 3.96 -8.39
C GLY A 72 0.83 4.04 -9.91
N LYS A 73 -0.31 3.99 -10.61
CA LYS A 73 -0.34 4.13 -12.07
C LYS A 73 0.13 5.50 -12.55
N LYS A 74 -0.17 6.58 -11.81
CA LYS A 74 0.35 7.92 -12.12
C LYS A 74 1.87 7.96 -12.05
N PHE A 75 2.48 7.31 -11.04
CA PHE A 75 3.94 7.19 -10.97
C PHE A 75 4.51 6.39 -12.13
N GLN A 76 3.91 5.25 -12.49
CA GLN A 76 4.32 4.45 -13.64
C GLN A 76 4.27 5.24 -14.96
N GLN A 77 3.16 5.93 -15.24
CA GLN A 77 3.05 6.78 -16.43
C GLN A 77 4.10 7.90 -16.45
N THR A 78 4.36 8.51 -15.30
CA THR A 78 5.38 9.56 -15.20
C THR A 78 6.79 8.99 -15.46
N CYS A 79 7.09 7.75 -15.01
CA CYS A 79 8.34 7.07 -15.38
C CYS A 79 8.48 6.96 -16.89
N VAL A 80 7.47 6.44 -17.57
CA VAL A 80 7.49 6.29 -19.04
C VAL A 80 7.63 7.62 -19.74
N ASN A 81 6.95 8.69 -19.29
CA ASN A 81 7.06 10.03 -19.84
C ASN A 81 8.48 10.62 -19.73
N TYR A 82 9.23 10.21 -18.70
CA TYR A 82 10.64 10.59 -18.54
C TYR A 82 11.62 9.62 -19.20
N GLY A 83 11.13 8.60 -19.93
CA GLY A 83 11.97 7.62 -20.63
C GLY A 83 12.56 6.54 -19.71
N PHE A 84 11.95 6.28 -18.56
CA PHE A 84 12.31 5.21 -17.64
C PHE A 84 11.34 4.02 -17.79
N ASP A 85 11.70 2.88 -17.19
CA ASP A 85 10.80 1.74 -17.08
C ASP A 85 9.68 2.03 -16.06
N GLU A 86 8.53 1.41 -16.22
CA GLU A 86 7.38 1.59 -15.31
C GLU A 86 7.72 1.30 -13.85
N GLU A 87 8.68 0.40 -13.61
CA GLU A 87 9.10 -0.02 -12.26
C GLU A 87 10.07 0.97 -11.60
N ASP A 88 10.53 1.98 -12.33
CA ASP A 88 11.50 2.99 -11.86
C ASP A 88 10.85 4.12 -11.02
N ALA A 89 9.73 3.88 -10.37
CA ALA A 89 9.00 4.89 -9.59
C ALA A 89 9.87 5.64 -8.55
N GLY A 90 10.89 4.97 -8.04
CA GLY A 90 11.89 5.59 -7.16
C GLY A 90 12.68 6.71 -7.81
N LYS A 91 12.91 6.66 -9.13
CA LYS A 91 13.56 7.74 -9.90
C LYS A 91 12.67 8.99 -9.95
N VAL A 92 11.37 8.81 -10.19
CA VAL A 92 10.40 9.92 -10.18
C VAL A 92 10.29 10.56 -8.80
N MET A 93 10.26 9.75 -7.73
CA MET A 93 10.34 10.26 -6.36
C MET A 93 11.60 11.11 -6.14
N GLY A 94 12.77 10.64 -6.59
CA GLY A 94 14.02 11.39 -6.51
C GLY A 94 13.98 12.70 -7.30
N MET A 95 13.43 12.68 -8.52
CA MET A 95 13.30 13.86 -9.39
C MET A 95 12.41 14.95 -8.76
N ALA A 96 11.45 14.60 -7.93
CA ALA A 96 10.64 15.56 -7.19
C ALA A 96 11.48 16.46 -6.28
N ALA A 97 12.52 15.91 -5.65
CA ALA A 97 13.45 16.66 -4.80
C ALA A 97 14.29 17.68 -5.60
N TYR A 98 14.52 17.42 -6.88
CA TYR A 98 15.25 18.33 -7.79
C TYR A 98 14.34 19.31 -8.55
N GLY A 99 13.08 19.44 -8.14
CA GLY A 99 12.16 20.45 -8.66
C GLY A 99 11.66 20.19 -10.09
N LYS A 100 11.67 18.92 -10.55
CA LYS A 100 10.98 18.56 -11.80
C LYS A 100 9.47 18.69 -11.60
N PRO A 101 8.77 19.60 -12.33
CA PRO A 101 7.41 20.01 -11.96
C PRO A 101 6.42 18.85 -11.85
N GLU A 102 6.35 17.97 -12.85
CA GLU A 102 5.42 16.83 -12.84
C GLU A 102 5.69 15.87 -11.68
N ALA A 103 6.97 15.51 -11.47
CA ALA A 103 7.38 14.64 -10.36
C ALA A 103 7.07 15.31 -9.00
N PHE A 104 7.31 16.61 -8.87
CA PHE A 104 7.02 17.37 -7.65
C PHE A 104 5.51 17.37 -7.34
N TYR A 105 4.65 17.69 -8.34
CA TYR A 105 3.19 17.69 -8.14
C TYR A 105 2.67 16.29 -7.82
N LEU A 106 3.19 15.26 -8.48
CA LEU A 106 2.80 13.88 -8.22
C LEU A 106 3.18 13.46 -6.79
N GLN A 107 4.39 13.82 -6.34
CA GLN A 107 4.83 13.58 -4.96
C GLN A 107 3.91 14.28 -3.95
N LYS A 108 3.53 15.54 -4.19
CA LYS A 108 2.60 16.27 -3.33
C LYS A 108 1.23 15.63 -3.30
N LEU A 109 0.70 15.23 -4.44
CA LEU A 109 -0.57 14.52 -4.54
C LEU A 109 -0.55 13.23 -3.70
N TRP A 110 0.58 12.48 -3.74
CA TRP A 110 0.72 11.27 -2.95
C TRP A 110 0.81 11.57 -1.45
N GLU A 111 1.57 12.57 -1.04
CA GLU A 111 1.64 13.01 0.37
C GLU A 111 0.25 13.37 0.92
N GLU A 112 -0.53 14.16 0.19
CA GLU A 112 -1.89 14.56 0.57
C GLU A 112 -2.83 13.35 0.64
N ARG A 113 -2.74 12.44 -0.33
CA ARG A 113 -3.57 11.24 -0.36
C ARG A 113 -3.24 10.30 0.81
N ALA A 114 -1.98 10.11 1.10
CA ALA A 114 -1.53 9.28 2.22
C ALA A 114 -2.01 9.84 3.58
N LEU A 115 -1.93 11.16 3.78
CA LEU A 115 -2.48 11.82 4.96
C LEU A 115 -4.01 11.69 5.06
N TYR A 116 -4.71 11.76 3.93
CA TYR A 116 -6.16 11.50 3.92
C TYR A 116 -6.48 10.08 4.38
N LEU A 117 -5.78 9.08 3.84
CA LEU A 117 -5.97 7.67 4.23
C LEU A 117 -5.61 7.44 5.70
N ALA A 118 -4.60 8.13 6.22
CA ALA A 118 -4.19 8.03 7.61
C ALA A 118 -5.27 8.52 8.61
N LYS A 119 -6.23 9.34 8.19
CA LYS A 119 -7.37 9.75 9.04
C LYS A 119 -8.22 8.59 9.50
N PHE A 120 -8.25 7.47 8.75
CA PHE A 120 -8.95 6.26 9.16
C PHE A 120 -8.33 5.61 10.41
N SER A 121 -7.10 5.98 10.80
CA SER A 121 -6.44 5.46 12.00
C SER A 121 -7.20 5.78 13.28
N ASN A 122 -7.81 6.96 13.33
CA ASN A 122 -8.52 7.45 14.51
C ASN A 122 -7.70 7.24 15.81
N GLY A 123 -6.41 7.58 15.75
CA GLY A 123 -5.48 7.47 16.88
C GLY A 123 -4.86 6.08 17.10
N LYS A 124 -5.18 5.08 16.27
CA LYS A 124 -4.60 3.74 16.34
C LYS A 124 -3.25 3.67 15.59
N PRO A 125 -2.38 2.70 15.95
CA PRO A 125 -1.19 2.40 15.17
C PRO A 125 -1.51 2.15 13.70
N ILE A 126 -0.58 2.52 12.81
CA ILE A 126 -0.72 2.36 11.36
C ILE A 126 0.34 1.40 10.84
N VAL A 127 -0.06 0.49 9.96
CA VAL A 127 0.87 -0.30 9.14
C VAL A 127 0.67 0.07 7.67
N LEU A 128 1.77 0.26 6.94
CA LEU A 128 1.81 0.72 5.56
C LEU A 128 2.36 -0.37 4.66
N SER A 129 1.68 -0.72 3.58
CA SER A 129 2.13 -1.71 2.59
C SER A 129 1.54 -1.42 1.19
N GLY A 130 1.98 -2.17 0.18
CA GLY A 130 1.73 -1.91 -1.23
C GLY A 130 2.85 -1.07 -1.83
N GLY A 131 3.13 -1.27 -3.12
CA GLY A 131 4.29 -0.69 -3.81
C GLY A 131 4.44 0.83 -3.65
N CYS A 132 3.34 1.57 -3.48
CA CYS A 132 3.37 3.01 -3.28
C CYS A 132 4.04 3.42 -1.95
N PHE A 133 4.06 2.56 -0.94
CA PHE A 133 4.75 2.82 0.34
C PHE A 133 6.24 2.47 0.35
N LEU A 134 6.83 2.07 -0.78
CA LEU A 134 8.28 2.17 -0.97
C LEU A 134 8.76 3.63 -1.05
N ASN A 135 7.83 4.59 -1.18
CA ASN A 135 8.12 6.03 -1.16
C ASN A 135 8.47 6.49 0.27
N CYS A 136 9.77 6.50 0.59
CA CYS A 136 10.27 6.87 1.91
C CYS A 136 9.97 8.33 2.30
N VAL A 137 9.78 9.24 1.32
CA VAL A 137 9.42 10.64 1.57
C VAL A 137 8.01 10.74 2.16
N VAL A 138 7.06 9.99 1.61
CA VAL A 138 5.68 9.89 2.14
C VAL A 138 5.68 9.25 3.53
N ASN A 139 6.41 8.14 3.71
CA ASN A 139 6.49 7.45 5.00
C ASN A 139 7.06 8.38 6.09
N TYR A 140 8.13 9.13 5.76
CA TYR A 140 8.69 10.13 6.68
C TYR A 140 7.69 11.24 7.00
N LYS A 141 6.96 11.74 5.99
CA LYS A 141 5.94 12.78 6.20
C LYS A 141 4.83 12.29 7.14
N LEU A 142 4.30 11.09 6.92
CA LEU A 142 3.32 10.49 7.82
C LEU A 142 3.86 10.39 9.25
N ARG A 143 5.10 9.89 9.41
CA ARG A 143 5.76 9.76 10.70
C ARG A 143 5.94 11.10 11.42
N LYS A 144 6.17 12.18 10.66
CA LYS A 144 6.37 13.54 11.21
C LYS A 144 5.05 14.21 11.62
N GLU A 145 3.97 13.97 10.86
CA GLU A 145 2.71 14.69 11.04
C GLU A 145 1.70 13.96 11.95
N LEU A 146 1.90 12.66 12.17
CA LEU A 146 0.97 11.85 12.95
C LEU A 146 1.59 11.44 14.30
N ASP A 147 0.83 11.61 15.35
CA ASP A 147 1.23 11.19 16.72
C ASP A 147 0.70 9.79 17.03
N VAL A 148 1.03 8.82 16.15
CA VAL A 148 0.71 7.40 16.31
C VAL A 148 1.90 6.53 15.89
N PRO A 149 2.06 5.33 16.47
CA PRO A 149 3.06 4.38 15.97
C PRO A 149 2.80 4.02 14.51
N ILE A 150 3.86 4.04 13.68
CA ILE A 150 3.79 3.69 12.26
C ILE A 150 4.84 2.63 11.96
N HIS A 151 4.40 1.53 11.36
CA HIS A 151 5.24 0.52 10.74
C HIS A 151 5.11 0.62 9.22
N ALA A 152 6.19 1.00 8.53
CA ALA A 152 6.27 0.90 7.08
C ALA A 152 6.92 -0.45 6.73
N GLU A 153 6.21 -1.30 6.01
CA GLU A 153 6.68 -2.64 5.66
C GLU A 153 7.90 -2.54 4.72
N PRO A 154 9.05 -3.12 5.09
CA PRO A 154 10.23 -3.09 4.24
C PRO A 154 10.06 -3.81 2.90
N ILE A 155 9.26 -4.88 2.87
CA ILE A 155 8.93 -5.64 1.66
C ILE A 155 7.51 -5.25 1.19
N ALA A 156 7.28 -3.94 1.04
CA ALA A 156 5.97 -3.41 0.69
C ALA A 156 5.53 -3.73 -0.75
N HIS A 157 6.44 -4.14 -1.64
CA HIS A 157 6.13 -4.57 -3.00
C HIS A 157 5.48 -5.96 -3.04
N ASP A 158 5.03 -6.41 -4.21
CA ASP A 158 4.32 -7.68 -4.42
C ASP A 158 5.04 -8.92 -3.90
N GLY A 159 6.38 -8.91 -3.83
CA GLY A 159 7.15 -9.98 -3.22
C GLY A 159 6.77 -10.26 -1.75
N GLY A 160 6.30 -9.25 -1.03
CA GLY A 160 5.82 -9.40 0.34
C GLY A 160 4.47 -10.13 0.46
N THR A 161 3.67 -10.20 -0.60
CA THR A 161 2.34 -10.84 -0.56
C THR A 161 2.40 -12.33 -0.27
N SER A 162 3.48 -13.01 -0.66
CA SER A 162 3.70 -14.43 -0.34
C SER A 162 3.87 -14.67 1.17
N ILE A 163 4.54 -13.75 1.86
CA ILE A 163 4.68 -13.77 3.32
C ILE A 163 3.33 -13.57 3.98
N GLY A 164 2.56 -12.59 3.50
CA GLY A 164 1.21 -12.33 4.00
C GLY A 164 0.24 -13.49 3.79
N ALA A 165 0.34 -14.16 2.64
CA ALA A 165 -0.43 -15.38 2.38
C ALA A 165 -0.09 -16.50 3.38
N ALA A 166 1.18 -16.67 3.71
CA ALA A 166 1.62 -17.65 4.72
C ALA A 166 1.08 -17.28 6.12
N TYR A 167 1.11 -16.00 6.51
CA TYR A 167 0.53 -15.55 7.79
C TYR A 167 -0.98 -15.79 7.85
N LEU A 168 -1.71 -15.49 6.77
CA LEU A 168 -3.16 -15.74 6.70
C LEU A 168 -3.47 -17.23 6.81
N ALA A 169 -2.74 -18.08 6.08
CA ALA A 169 -2.91 -19.53 6.15
C ALA A 169 -2.61 -20.05 7.55
N TYR A 170 -1.59 -19.55 8.23
CA TYR A 170 -1.29 -19.91 9.61
C TYR A 170 -2.43 -19.52 10.56
N ALA A 171 -2.91 -18.28 10.48
CA ALA A 171 -3.97 -17.76 11.34
C ALA A 171 -5.33 -18.48 11.15
N GLU A 172 -5.60 -19.02 9.95
CA GLU A 172 -6.81 -19.81 9.67
C GLU A 172 -6.75 -21.22 10.29
N ASN A 173 -5.59 -21.68 10.77
CA ASN A 173 -5.41 -23.02 11.35
C ASN A 173 -5.02 -23.00 12.84
N SER A 174 -4.85 -21.81 13.42
CA SER A 174 -4.54 -21.63 14.84
C SER A 174 -5.80 -21.33 15.63
#